data_ed75c5121288fe6e8f69dc012c02fdc0
#
_entry.id   ed75c5121288fe6e8f69dc012c02fdc0
#
_cell.length_a   1.000
_cell.length_b   1.000
_cell.length_c   1.000
_cell.angle_alpha   90.00
_cell.angle_beta   90.00
_cell.angle_gamma   90.00
#
_symmetry.space_group_name_H-M   'P 1'
#
loop_
_entity.id
_entity.type
_entity.pdbx_description
1 polymer ?
#
loop_
_entity_poly.entity_id
_entity_poly.type
_entity_poly.pdbx_seq_one_letter_code
_entity_poly.pdbx_strand_id
1 'polypeptide(L)'
;GHLHGVSAALEFGVKVLNVSRIMVMGHAHCGGVNAMRYGAPDNCQDFVAPWVAQGAPVVRRVCEECAPEEAERAAEEAVVAPQGGATAVPEW
;
A
#
# COMPACT_ATOMS: atom_id res chain seq x y z
N GLY A 1 7.51 -4.96 16.12
CA GLY A 1 8.91 -4.91 15.86
C GLY A 1 9.46 -3.52 15.74
N HIS A 2 10.73 -3.42 15.97
CA HIS A 2 11.43 -2.14 15.97
C HIS A 2 12.33 -1.95 14.73
N LEU A 3 12.34 -2.94 13.85
CA LEU A 3 13.13 -2.89 12.62
C LEU A 3 12.22 -2.53 11.44
N HIS A 4 12.42 -1.33 10.90
CA HIS A 4 11.58 -0.76 9.86
C HIS A 4 12.43 -0.43 8.63
N GLY A 5 12.69 -1.42 7.79
CA GLY A 5 13.54 -1.26 6.61
C GLY A 5 13.03 -0.24 5.61
N VAL A 6 11.72 -0.26 5.34
CA VAL A 6 11.11 0.70 4.40
C VAL A 6 11.21 2.12 4.96
N SER A 7 10.89 2.31 6.23
CA SER A 7 10.99 3.62 6.88
C SER A 7 12.43 4.13 6.90
N ALA A 8 13.39 3.25 7.16
CA ALA A 8 14.81 3.60 7.14
C ALA A 8 15.27 4.03 5.74
N ALA A 9 14.82 3.34 4.71
CA ALA A 9 15.15 3.70 3.33
C ALA A 9 14.58 5.08 2.96
N LEU A 10 13.35 5.35 3.34
CA LEU A 10 12.72 6.65 3.10
C LEU A 10 13.43 7.77 3.86
N GLU A 11 13.75 7.55 5.12
CA GLU A 11 14.48 8.53 5.92
C GLU A 11 15.84 8.85 5.31
N PHE A 12 16.58 7.83 4.93
CA PHE A 12 17.89 8.01 4.31
C PHE A 12 17.79 8.78 3.00
N GLY A 13 16.81 8.44 2.16
CA GLY A 13 16.58 9.14 0.90
C GLY A 13 16.29 10.62 1.10
N VAL A 14 15.43 10.94 2.05
CA VAL A 14 15.03 12.33 2.32
C VAL A 14 16.12 13.11 3.03
N LYS A 15 16.65 12.56 4.12
CA LYS A 15 17.56 13.32 5.01
C LYS A 15 19.02 13.31 4.56
N VAL A 16 19.49 12.21 3.98
CA VAL A 16 20.89 12.06 3.60
C VAL A 16 21.11 12.37 2.13
N LEU A 17 20.29 11.76 1.25
CA LEU A 17 20.44 11.93 -0.18
C LEU A 17 19.72 13.17 -0.73
N ASN A 18 18.84 13.78 0.05
CA ASN A 18 18.08 14.97 -0.34
C ASN A 18 17.33 14.79 -1.65
N VAL A 19 16.63 13.64 -1.80
CA VAL A 19 15.83 13.40 -3.01
C VAL A 19 14.77 14.49 -3.14
N SER A 20 14.54 14.96 -4.37
CA SER A 20 13.58 16.01 -4.63
C SER A 20 12.15 15.49 -4.82
N ARG A 21 12.00 14.21 -5.04
CA ARG A 21 10.70 13.61 -5.33
C ARG A 21 10.61 12.20 -4.75
N ILE A 22 9.40 11.85 -4.32
CA ILE A 22 9.04 10.48 -3.95
C ILE A 22 7.90 10.08 -4.86
N MET A 23 8.05 8.99 -5.58
CA MET A 23 7.02 8.50 -6.48
C MET A 23 6.43 7.21 -5.90
N VAL A 24 5.12 7.19 -5.72
CA VAL A 24 4.38 5.99 -5.32
C VAL A 24 3.72 5.41 -6.56
N MET A 25 4.08 4.19 -6.91
CA MET A 25 3.61 3.54 -8.13
C MET A 25 2.80 2.30 -7.83
N GLY A 26 1.68 2.16 -8.52
CA GLY A 26 0.92 0.93 -8.57
C GLY A 26 1.04 0.29 -9.95
N HIS A 27 0.57 -0.94 -10.07
CA HIS A 27 0.56 -1.66 -11.33
C HIS A 27 -0.63 -2.61 -11.41
N ALA A 28 -0.98 -3.01 -12.63
CA ALA A 28 -2.04 -3.98 -12.86
C ALA A 28 -1.61 -5.36 -12.34
N HIS A 29 -2.59 -6.16 -11.95
CA HIS A 29 -2.39 -7.54 -11.50
C HIS A 29 -1.43 -7.67 -10.31
N CYS A 30 -1.55 -6.74 -9.36
CA CYS A 30 -0.70 -6.73 -8.18
C CYS A 30 -1.09 -7.85 -7.21
N GLY A 31 -0.17 -8.78 -6.94
CA GLY A 31 -0.39 -9.86 -5.99
C GLY A 31 -0.60 -9.39 -4.56
N GLY A 32 0.08 -8.32 -4.16
CA GLY A 32 -0.10 -7.72 -2.84
C GLY A 32 -1.50 -7.13 -2.66
N VAL A 33 -1.98 -6.41 -3.66
CA VAL A 33 -3.35 -5.86 -3.64
C VAL A 33 -4.38 -6.98 -3.65
N ASN A 34 -4.13 -8.04 -4.40
CA ASN A 34 -5.00 -9.21 -4.40
C ASN A 34 -5.08 -9.85 -3.00
N ALA A 35 -3.96 -9.92 -2.29
CA ALA A 35 -3.94 -10.39 -0.91
C ALA A 35 -4.70 -9.47 0.04
N MET A 36 -4.73 -8.18 -0.23
CA MET A 36 -5.55 -7.24 0.55
C MET A 36 -7.04 -7.50 0.34
N ARG A 37 -7.46 -7.90 -0.87
CA ARG A 37 -8.86 -8.22 -1.17
C ARG A 37 -9.31 -9.53 -0.55
N TYR A 38 -8.53 -10.57 -0.71
CA TYR A 38 -8.96 -11.96 -0.47
C TYR A 38 -8.21 -12.63 0.68
N GLY A 39 -7.21 -11.98 1.23
CA GLY A 39 -6.35 -12.55 2.25
C GLY A 39 -5.05 -13.09 1.67
N ALA A 40 -4.03 -13.16 2.51
CA ALA A 40 -2.74 -13.70 2.11
C ALA A 40 -2.81 -15.22 1.91
N PRO A 41 -1.95 -15.79 1.05
CA PRO A 41 -1.86 -17.23 0.90
C PRO A 41 -1.60 -17.93 2.25
N ASP A 42 -2.12 -19.15 2.42
CA ASP A 42 -1.99 -19.88 3.68
C ASP A 42 -0.55 -20.08 4.13
N ASN A 43 0.37 -20.18 3.18
CA ASN A 43 1.79 -20.35 3.48
C ASN A 43 2.55 -19.03 3.67
N CYS A 44 1.85 -17.91 3.75
CA CYS A 44 2.44 -16.57 3.90
C CYS A 44 1.80 -15.79 5.06
N GLN A 45 1.62 -16.46 6.22
CA GLN A 45 0.92 -15.84 7.35
C GLN A 45 1.86 -15.07 8.30
N ASP A 46 3.15 -15.33 8.25
CA ASP A 46 4.09 -14.72 9.20
C ASP A 46 4.39 -13.26 8.89
N PHE A 47 4.61 -12.93 7.63
CA PHE A 47 5.04 -11.59 7.23
C PHE A 47 4.10 -10.94 6.22
N VAL A 48 3.67 -11.66 5.20
CA VAL A 48 2.81 -11.10 4.16
C VAL A 48 1.44 -10.73 4.73
N ALA A 49 0.83 -11.63 5.49
CA ALA A 49 -0.51 -11.39 6.04
C ALA A 49 -0.60 -10.11 6.88
N PRO A 50 0.26 -9.89 7.89
CA PRO A 50 0.21 -8.66 8.67
C PRO A 50 0.55 -7.41 7.85
N TRP A 51 1.43 -7.53 6.87
CA TRP A 51 1.79 -6.41 6.00
C TRP A 51 0.62 -5.96 5.13
N VAL A 52 -0.02 -6.88 4.43
CA VAL A 52 -1.15 -6.54 3.54
C VAL A 52 -2.41 -6.18 4.32
N ALA A 53 -2.55 -6.64 5.55
CA ALA A 53 -3.69 -6.28 6.40
C ALA A 53 -3.83 -4.78 6.61
N GLN A 54 -2.77 -4.03 6.52
CA GLN A 54 -2.79 -2.58 6.68
C GLN A 54 -3.58 -1.88 5.58
N GLY A 55 -3.55 -2.41 4.36
CA GLY A 55 -4.27 -1.84 3.22
C GLY A 55 -5.65 -2.46 2.99
N ALA A 56 -5.96 -3.56 3.65
CA ALA A 56 -7.18 -4.32 3.40
C ALA A 56 -8.49 -3.51 3.59
N PRO A 57 -8.64 -2.69 4.65
CA PRO A 57 -9.89 -1.93 4.83
C PRO A 57 -10.19 -0.99 3.66
N VAL A 58 -9.18 -0.31 3.15
CA VAL A 58 -9.35 0.63 2.02
C VAL A 58 -9.70 -0.13 0.74
N VAL A 59 -8.97 -1.17 0.45
CA VAL A 59 -9.17 -1.98 -0.76
C VAL A 59 -10.56 -2.63 -0.76
N ARG A 60 -10.98 -3.20 0.35
CA ARG A 60 -12.28 -3.86 0.45
C ARG A 60 -13.44 -2.88 0.31
N ARG A 61 -13.31 -1.70 0.90
CA ARG A 61 -14.34 -0.66 0.76
C ARG A 61 -14.48 -0.22 -0.69
N VAL A 62 -13.39 0.03 -1.38
CA VAL A 62 -13.42 0.44 -2.79
C VAL A 62 -14.02 -0.66 -3.65
N CYS A 63 -13.69 -1.92 -3.40
CA CYS A 63 -14.25 -3.05 -4.14
C CYS A 63 -15.76 -3.20 -3.95
N GLU A 64 -16.28 -2.85 -2.77
CA GLU A 64 -17.72 -2.87 -2.51
C GLU A 64 -18.46 -1.76 -3.27
N GLU A 65 -17.81 -0.63 -3.51
CA GLU A 65 -18.39 0.55 -4.15
C GLU A 65 -18.32 0.52 -5.67
N CYS A 66 -17.49 -0.36 -6.25
CA CYS A 66 -17.24 -0.44 -7.68
C CYS A 66 -17.99 -1.59 -8.34
N ALA A 67 -18.18 -1.48 -9.67
CA ALA A 67 -18.66 -2.60 -10.47
C ALA A 67 -17.64 -3.76 -10.38
N PRO A 68 -18.08 -5.02 -10.35
CA PRO A 68 -17.16 -6.16 -10.19
C PRO A 68 -16.03 -6.20 -11.22
N GLU A 69 -16.28 -5.82 -12.46
CA GLU A 69 -15.27 -5.83 -13.52
C GLU A 69 -14.21 -4.75 -13.35
N GLU A 70 -14.46 -3.75 -12.52
CA GLU A 70 -13.52 -2.66 -12.25
C GLU A 70 -12.85 -2.78 -10.89
N ALA A 71 -13.25 -3.75 -10.08
CA ALA A 71 -12.80 -3.84 -8.70
C ALA A 71 -11.30 -4.02 -8.55
N GLU A 72 -10.66 -4.83 -9.40
CA GLU A 72 -9.22 -5.04 -9.35
C GLU A 72 -8.45 -3.74 -9.60
N ARG A 73 -8.81 -3.04 -10.65
CA ARG A 73 -8.17 -1.76 -11.00
C ARG A 73 -8.43 -0.70 -9.93
N ALA A 74 -9.66 -0.61 -9.45
CA ALA A 74 -10.01 0.33 -8.40
C ALA A 74 -9.23 0.09 -7.12
N ALA A 75 -9.00 -1.17 -6.75
CA ALA A 75 -8.19 -1.54 -5.61
C ALA A 75 -6.72 -1.11 -5.80
N GLU A 76 -6.16 -1.36 -6.96
CA GLU A 76 -4.79 -0.98 -7.28
C GLU A 76 -4.60 0.54 -7.23
N GLU A 77 -5.55 1.29 -7.75
CA GLU A 77 -5.52 2.76 -7.69
C GLU A 77 -5.68 3.28 -6.26
N ALA A 78 -6.54 2.65 -5.46
CA ALA A 78 -6.81 3.07 -4.09
C ALA A 78 -5.57 2.96 -3.18
N VAL A 79 -4.74 1.95 -3.38
CA VAL A 79 -3.52 1.76 -2.60
C VAL A 79 -2.51 2.89 -2.82
N VAL A 80 -2.48 3.43 -4.04
CA VAL A 80 -1.58 4.54 -4.39
C VAL A 80 -2.14 5.89 -3.98
N ALA A 81 -3.46 6.05 -3.99
CA ALA A 81 -4.12 7.31 -3.69
C ALA A 81 -3.91 7.74 -2.24
N PRO A 82 -3.84 9.06 -1.96
CA PRO A 82 -3.76 9.56 -0.60
C PRO A 82 -4.97 9.10 0.23
N GLN A 83 -4.70 8.65 1.46
CA GLN A 83 -5.73 8.14 2.35
C GLN A 83 -6.20 9.20 3.34
N GLY A 84 -7.51 9.20 3.63
CA GLY A 84 -8.08 10.10 4.63
C GLY A 84 -7.93 11.59 4.31
N GLY A 85 -7.72 11.95 3.06
CA GLY A 85 -7.47 13.32 2.66
C GLY A 85 -6.11 13.86 3.08
N ALA A 86 -5.27 13.03 3.67
CA ALA A 86 -3.92 13.44 4.07
C ALA A 86 -3.01 13.47 2.84
N THR A 87 -2.62 14.68 2.44
CA THR A 87 -1.64 14.88 1.39
C THR A 87 -0.32 15.39 1.95
N ALA A 88 -0.26 15.57 3.27
CA ALA A 88 0.91 16.10 3.92
C ALA A 88 2.04 15.08 3.94
N VAL A 89 3.17 15.44 3.38
CA VAL A 89 4.41 14.72 3.59
C VAL A 89 4.87 15.06 5.00
N PRO A 90 5.24 14.07 5.84
CA PRO A 90 5.76 14.38 7.16
C PRO A 90 6.97 15.29 7.07
N GLU A 91 7.04 16.26 7.97
CA GLU A 91 8.25 17.05 8.12
C GLU A 91 9.31 16.17 8.78
N TRP A 92 10.29 15.83 8.04
CA TRP A 92 11.40 15.02 8.53
C TRP A 92 12.67 15.86 8.65
#